data_22791528f7523fae11c258616ba0ae01
#
_entry.id   22791528f7523fae11c258616ba0ae01
#
_cell.length_a   1.000
_cell.length_b   1.000
_cell.length_c   1.000
_cell.angle_alpha   90.00
_cell.angle_beta   90.00
_cell.angle_gamma   90.00
#
_symmetry.space_group_name_H-M   'P 1'
#
loop_
_entity.id
_entity.type
_entity.pdbx_description
1 polymer ?
#
loop_
_entity_poly.entity_id
_entity_poly.type
_entity_poly.pdbx_seq_one_letter_code
_entity_poly.pdbx_strand_id
1 'polypeptide(L)'
;LQFDYIIIGAGSAGNVLATRLTEDPNTTVLLLEAGGPDYRFDFRTQMPAALAFPLQGKRYNWAYETEPEPYMNNRRMECGRGKGLGGSSLINGMCYIRGNAMDLDNWAKESGLEHWSYLNCLPYYRKAETRDVGPNDYHGGDGPVSVTTSKPGVNPLFEAMVEAGVQAGYPRTDDLNGYQQEGFGPMDRTVTPQGRRASTARGYLDQAKKRQNLTIRTHAMTDHIIFDGKRAVGVEWLEGESTIPSRATANKEVLLCAGAIASPQILQRSGVGSAELLKQFDIPLVHDLPGVGENLQDHLEMYLQYECKEPVSLYPALQWWNQPKIGAEWLFGGTGVGASNHFEAGGFIRSREEFEWPNIQYHFLPVAINYNGSNAVKEHGFQCHVGSMRSPSRGHVRIKSRDPHQHPAILFNYMSHEQDWQEFRDAIRITREIMHQPALDKYRGREISPGIECQTDEQLDEFVRNHAETAFHPCGTCKMGYDEMAVVDGEGRVHGLEGLRVVDASIMPQIITGNLNATTIMIGEKIADAIRGREPLAKSTAAYYVANGAPVRR
;
A
#
# COMPACT_ATOMS: atom_id res chain seq x y z
N LEU A 1 0.16 -30.30 14.75
CA LEU A 1 -0.47 -30.11 13.43
C LEU A 1 0.63 -30.10 12.37
N GLN A 2 0.39 -30.68 11.20
CA GLN A 2 1.37 -30.80 10.12
C GLN A 2 0.73 -30.35 8.80
N PHE A 3 1.44 -29.53 8.03
CA PHE A 3 1.00 -28.99 6.75
C PHE A 3 2.19 -28.96 5.76
N ASP A 4 1.92 -28.88 4.47
CA ASP A 4 2.98 -28.66 3.48
C ASP A 4 3.55 -27.25 3.60
N TYR A 5 2.66 -26.25 3.69
CA TYR A 5 3.02 -24.84 3.86
C TYR A 5 2.31 -24.21 5.06
N ILE A 6 3.02 -23.34 5.76
CA ILE A 6 2.44 -22.46 6.79
C ILE A 6 2.63 -21.02 6.31
N ILE A 7 1.53 -20.29 6.12
CA ILE A 7 1.52 -18.88 5.73
C ILE A 7 1.23 -18.03 6.96
N ILE A 8 2.12 -17.09 7.25
CA ILE A 8 2.00 -16.16 8.38
C ILE A 8 1.53 -14.80 7.84
N GLY A 9 0.30 -14.42 8.14
CA GLY A 9 -0.35 -13.20 7.71
C GLY A 9 -1.30 -13.42 6.52
N ALA A 10 -2.58 -13.14 6.71
CA ALA A 10 -3.63 -13.20 5.70
C ALA A 10 -3.86 -11.82 5.04
N GLY A 11 -2.77 -11.12 4.75
CA GLY A 11 -2.77 -9.85 4.03
C GLY A 11 -2.84 -10.03 2.51
N SER A 12 -2.43 -9.01 1.77
CA SER A 12 -2.55 -8.98 0.30
C SER A 12 -1.81 -10.15 -0.36
N ALA A 13 -0.54 -10.37 -0.04
CA ALA A 13 0.23 -11.49 -0.61
C ALA A 13 -0.14 -12.85 0.00
N GLY A 14 -0.37 -12.92 1.32
CA GLY A 14 -0.69 -14.18 1.98
C GLY A 14 -1.99 -14.81 1.47
N ASN A 15 -3.01 -14.00 1.18
CA ASN A 15 -4.26 -14.48 0.57
C ASN A 15 -4.06 -14.98 -0.87
N VAL A 16 -3.16 -14.36 -1.63
CA VAL A 16 -2.76 -14.87 -2.96
C VAL A 16 -2.11 -16.24 -2.82
N LEU A 17 -1.10 -16.38 -1.97
CA LEU A 17 -0.41 -17.65 -1.75
C LEU A 17 -1.37 -18.75 -1.27
N ALA A 18 -2.19 -18.47 -0.26
CA ALA A 18 -3.17 -19.43 0.26
C ALA A 18 -4.12 -19.92 -0.84
N THR A 19 -4.57 -19.01 -1.70
CA THR A 19 -5.49 -19.35 -2.80
C THR A 19 -4.79 -20.15 -3.88
N ARG A 20 -3.60 -19.74 -4.30
CA ARG A 20 -2.87 -20.39 -5.41
C ARG A 20 -2.28 -21.75 -5.01
N LEU A 21 -1.72 -21.88 -3.82
CA LEU A 21 -1.14 -23.15 -3.38
C LEU A 21 -2.20 -24.23 -3.18
N THR A 22 -3.38 -23.87 -2.70
CA THR A 22 -4.48 -24.83 -2.46
C THR A 22 -5.31 -25.15 -3.71
N GLU A 23 -4.94 -24.63 -4.90
CA GLU A 23 -5.47 -25.11 -6.18
C GLU A 23 -5.08 -26.57 -6.44
N ASP A 24 -3.92 -27.02 -5.95
CA ASP A 24 -3.57 -28.44 -5.88
C ASP A 24 -4.21 -29.06 -4.64
N PRO A 25 -5.18 -29.99 -4.79
CA PRO A 25 -5.86 -30.62 -3.65
C PRO A 25 -4.96 -31.46 -2.74
N ASN A 26 -3.77 -31.84 -3.21
CA ASN A 26 -2.78 -32.61 -2.45
C ASN A 26 -1.85 -31.71 -1.62
N THR A 27 -1.89 -30.40 -1.81
CA THR A 27 -1.09 -29.44 -1.06
C THR A 27 -1.90 -28.90 0.11
N THR A 28 -1.43 -29.14 1.33
CA THR A 28 -2.08 -28.68 2.57
C THR A 28 -1.47 -27.38 3.06
N VAL A 29 -2.32 -26.41 3.42
CA VAL A 29 -1.89 -25.06 3.83
C VAL A 29 -2.55 -24.67 5.15
N LEU A 30 -1.74 -24.19 6.11
CA LEU A 30 -2.20 -23.45 7.28
C LEU A 30 -1.98 -21.95 7.05
N LEU A 31 -3.04 -21.16 7.16
CA LEU A 31 -3.01 -19.70 7.11
C LEU A 31 -3.29 -19.12 8.48
N LEU A 32 -2.30 -18.40 9.04
CA LEU A 32 -2.37 -17.74 10.35
C LEU A 32 -2.61 -16.24 10.18
N GLU A 33 -3.58 -15.69 10.91
CA GLU A 33 -3.89 -14.26 10.92
C GLU A 33 -4.10 -13.77 12.37
N ALA A 34 -3.39 -12.72 12.74
CA ALA A 34 -3.46 -12.15 14.09
C ALA A 34 -4.80 -11.47 14.41
N GLY A 35 -5.44 -10.92 13.37
CA GLY A 35 -6.75 -10.28 13.50
C GLY A 35 -7.93 -11.23 13.31
N GLY A 36 -9.12 -10.65 13.25
CA GLY A 36 -10.38 -11.37 13.07
C GLY A 36 -10.72 -11.66 11.59
N PRO A 37 -11.88 -12.32 11.38
CA PRO A 37 -12.38 -12.56 10.02
C PRO A 37 -12.81 -11.26 9.32
N ASP A 38 -12.99 -11.35 7.99
CA ASP A 38 -13.64 -10.29 7.20
C ASP A 38 -15.16 -10.32 7.44
N TYR A 39 -15.65 -9.40 8.27
CA TYR A 39 -17.07 -9.31 8.63
C TYR A 39 -17.87 -8.63 7.51
N ARG A 40 -18.57 -9.42 6.70
CA ARG A 40 -19.27 -8.99 5.47
C ARG A 40 -20.39 -7.96 5.67
N PHE A 41 -20.89 -7.81 6.89
CA PHE A 41 -21.93 -6.83 7.25
C PHE A 41 -21.37 -5.61 7.98
N ASP A 42 -20.07 -5.57 8.27
CA ASP A 42 -19.45 -4.42 8.91
C ASP A 42 -19.14 -3.32 7.87
N PHE A 43 -19.95 -2.26 7.86
CA PHE A 43 -19.78 -1.17 6.92
C PHE A 43 -18.38 -0.54 6.96
N ARG A 44 -17.70 -0.58 8.10
CA ARG A 44 -16.36 0.02 8.28
C ARG A 44 -15.32 -0.56 7.33
N THR A 45 -15.43 -1.85 7.00
CA THR A 45 -14.52 -2.53 6.07
C THR A 45 -15.14 -2.80 4.70
N GLN A 46 -16.47 -2.68 4.57
CA GLN A 46 -17.17 -3.04 3.33
C GLN A 46 -17.59 -1.83 2.49
N MET A 47 -17.92 -0.69 3.13
CA MET A 47 -18.35 0.54 2.46
C MET A 47 -17.14 1.35 2.00
N PRO A 48 -16.97 1.62 0.70
CA PRO A 48 -15.83 2.39 0.21
C PRO A 48 -15.68 3.78 0.83
N ALA A 49 -16.78 4.51 1.04
CA ALA A 49 -16.73 5.84 1.66
C ALA A 49 -16.33 5.84 3.15
N ALA A 50 -16.34 4.68 3.80
CA ALA A 50 -16.06 4.57 5.23
C ALA A 50 -14.54 4.51 5.56
N LEU A 51 -13.68 5.18 4.78
CA LEU A 51 -12.21 5.08 4.83
C LEU A 51 -11.61 5.34 6.20
N ALA A 52 -12.10 6.33 6.93
CA ALA A 52 -11.56 6.73 8.23
C ALA A 52 -11.96 5.77 9.37
N PHE A 53 -13.10 5.08 9.24
CA PHE A 53 -13.63 4.27 10.35
C PHE A 53 -12.76 3.07 10.75
N PRO A 54 -12.22 2.26 9.82
CA PRO A 54 -11.41 1.11 10.21
C PRO A 54 -10.05 1.51 10.78
N LEU A 55 -9.58 2.74 10.54
CA LEU A 55 -8.35 3.29 11.13
C LEU A 55 -8.55 3.67 12.60
N GLN A 56 -9.80 3.97 12.99
CA GLN A 56 -10.12 4.32 14.37
C GLN A 56 -10.16 3.07 15.27
N GLY A 57 -9.36 3.07 16.32
CA GLY A 57 -9.29 1.96 17.29
C GLY A 57 -8.47 0.77 16.78
N LYS A 58 -8.53 -0.36 17.53
CA LYS A 58 -7.62 -1.52 17.37
C LYS A 58 -8.29 -2.76 16.79
N ARG A 59 -9.55 -2.68 16.33
CA ARG A 59 -10.27 -3.86 15.83
C ARG A 59 -9.72 -4.34 14.47
N TYR A 60 -9.52 -3.39 13.56
CA TYR A 60 -9.04 -3.63 12.19
C TYR A 60 -7.68 -3.02 11.92
N ASN A 61 -7.12 -2.32 12.91
CA ASN A 61 -5.88 -1.58 12.79
C ASN A 61 -4.92 -2.00 13.91
N TRP A 62 -3.68 -2.28 13.57
CA TRP A 62 -2.61 -2.49 14.55
C TRP A 62 -2.35 -1.23 15.37
N ALA A 63 -2.68 -0.05 14.81
CA ALA A 63 -2.47 1.25 15.42
C ALA A 63 -1.01 1.45 15.88
N TYR A 64 -0.07 1.13 15.00
CA TYR A 64 1.34 1.45 15.21
C TYR A 64 1.56 2.95 15.18
N GLU A 65 2.57 3.39 15.91
CA GLU A 65 3.10 4.74 15.87
C GLU A 65 4.61 4.69 15.66
N THR A 66 5.16 5.73 15.03
CA THR A 66 6.61 5.87 14.86
C THR A 66 7.30 6.22 16.18
N GLU A 67 8.60 5.99 16.27
CA GLU A 67 9.43 6.74 17.20
C GLU A 67 9.40 8.24 16.82
N PRO A 68 9.86 9.16 17.68
CA PRO A 68 9.95 10.57 17.31
C PRO A 68 10.74 10.75 16.02
N GLU A 69 10.12 11.32 14.99
CA GLU A 69 10.76 11.58 13.69
C GLU A 69 11.63 12.85 13.77
N PRO A 70 12.96 12.73 13.66
CA PRO A 70 13.89 13.83 14.01
C PRO A 70 13.69 15.09 13.17
N TYR A 71 13.37 14.92 11.88
CA TYR A 71 13.22 16.04 10.94
C TYR A 71 11.77 16.54 10.85
N MET A 72 10.83 15.92 11.58
CA MET A 72 9.41 16.25 11.63
C MET A 72 9.00 16.81 13.00
N ASN A 73 9.81 17.71 13.55
CA ASN A 73 9.62 18.31 14.89
C ASN A 73 9.46 17.26 16.01
N ASN A 74 10.13 16.13 15.90
CA ASN A 74 10.02 14.98 16.81
C ASN A 74 8.56 14.48 17.00
N ARG A 75 7.70 14.64 16.01
CA ARG A 75 6.35 14.09 16.05
C ARG A 75 6.42 12.57 16.04
N ARG A 76 5.50 11.95 16.79
CA ARG A 76 5.13 10.56 16.58
C ARG A 76 4.00 10.54 15.56
N MET A 77 4.17 9.75 14.54
CA MET A 77 3.22 9.70 13.42
C MET A 77 2.52 8.35 13.41
N GLU A 78 1.24 8.34 13.02
CA GLU A 78 0.52 7.08 12.84
C GLU A 78 1.19 6.22 11.76
N CYS A 79 1.17 4.90 11.98
CA CYS A 79 1.56 3.90 10.99
C CYS A 79 0.51 2.79 11.00
N GLY A 80 -0.72 3.13 10.63
CA GLY A 80 -1.86 2.21 10.60
C GLY A 80 -1.63 1.04 9.65
N ARG A 81 -1.83 -0.19 10.14
CA ARG A 81 -1.76 -1.43 9.34
C ARG A 81 -2.97 -2.29 9.60
N GLY A 82 -3.50 -2.90 8.54
CA GLY A 82 -4.68 -3.76 8.67
C GLY A 82 -4.42 -5.00 9.52
N LYS A 83 -5.41 -5.35 10.37
CA LYS A 83 -5.42 -6.49 11.28
C LYS A 83 -6.68 -7.30 11.03
N GLY A 84 -6.57 -8.41 10.32
CA GLY A 84 -7.68 -9.29 9.95
C GLY A 84 -7.50 -9.93 8.58
N LEU A 85 -8.41 -10.85 8.21
CA LEU A 85 -8.41 -11.47 6.88
C LEU A 85 -8.55 -10.39 5.80
N GLY A 86 -7.51 -10.21 5.01
CA GLY A 86 -7.34 -9.14 4.04
C GLY A 86 -6.21 -8.16 4.37
N GLY A 87 -5.74 -8.16 5.63
CA GLY A 87 -4.66 -7.27 6.07
C GLY A 87 -4.97 -5.80 5.75
N SER A 88 -3.97 -5.06 5.27
CA SER A 88 -4.15 -3.65 4.93
C SER A 88 -5.13 -3.41 3.77
N SER A 89 -5.46 -4.40 2.94
CA SER A 89 -6.52 -4.26 1.93
C SER A 89 -7.93 -4.10 2.52
N LEU A 90 -8.14 -4.44 3.82
CA LEU A 90 -9.39 -4.15 4.54
C LEU A 90 -9.58 -2.67 4.88
N ILE A 91 -8.48 -1.91 5.01
CA ILE A 91 -8.51 -0.56 5.58
C ILE A 91 -7.88 0.51 4.67
N ASN A 92 -7.31 0.12 3.52
CA ASN A 92 -6.67 1.05 2.58
C ASN A 92 -7.68 1.97 1.87
N GLY A 93 -7.17 3.00 1.19
CA GLY A 93 -7.94 3.92 0.37
C GLY A 93 -8.48 3.35 -0.94
N MET A 94 -8.24 2.07 -1.24
CA MET A 94 -8.69 1.38 -2.46
C MET A 94 -8.18 1.97 -3.78
N CYS A 95 -7.25 2.91 -3.77
CA CYS A 95 -6.61 3.37 -5.00
C CYS A 95 -5.82 2.22 -5.63
N TYR A 96 -6.10 1.92 -6.89
CA TYR A 96 -5.43 0.87 -7.63
C TYR A 96 -4.41 1.46 -8.59
N ILE A 97 -3.17 1.47 -8.16
CA ILE A 97 -2.01 1.96 -8.92
C ILE A 97 -0.93 0.87 -8.89
N ARG A 98 -0.23 0.67 -10.00
CA ARG A 98 0.79 -0.38 -10.17
C ARG A 98 2.22 0.11 -10.05
N GLY A 99 2.42 1.40 -9.84
CA GLY A 99 3.71 2.06 -9.99
C GLY A 99 4.01 2.43 -11.45
N ASN A 100 5.17 3.01 -11.67
CA ASN A 100 5.68 3.30 -13.01
C ASN A 100 6.45 2.09 -13.56
N ALA A 101 6.44 1.91 -14.88
CA ALA A 101 7.23 0.85 -15.51
C ALA A 101 8.72 0.93 -15.13
N MET A 102 9.25 2.15 -15.02
CA MET A 102 10.66 2.39 -14.68
C MET A 102 11.01 1.98 -13.24
N ASP A 103 10.06 1.90 -12.31
CA ASP A 103 10.32 1.40 -10.96
C ASP A 103 10.79 -0.07 -11.01
N LEU A 104 10.04 -0.90 -11.73
CA LEU A 104 10.34 -2.33 -11.87
C LEU A 104 11.57 -2.56 -12.76
N ASP A 105 11.73 -1.78 -13.82
CA ASP A 105 12.94 -1.84 -14.63
C ASP A 105 14.17 -1.40 -13.83
N ASN A 106 14.00 -0.50 -12.86
CA ASN A 106 15.08 -0.15 -11.94
C ASN A 106 15.42 -1.30 -10.98
N TRP A 107 14.42 -2.03 -10.45
CA TRP A 107 14.69 -3.25 -9.67
C TRP A 107 15.46 -4.29 -10.49
N ALA A 108 15.10 -4.44 -11.76
CA ALA A 108 15.72 -5.40 -12.68
C ALA A 108 17.16 -5.06 -13.10
N LYS A 109 17.68 -3.87 -12.76
CA LYS A 109 19.09 -3.51 -12.98
C LYS A 109 20.02 -4.23 -12.02
N GLU A 110 19.52 -4.67 -10.86
CA GLU A 110 20.31 -5.46 -9.91
C GLU A 110 20.50 -6.87 -10.44
N SER A 111 21.75 -7.35 -10.42
CA SER A 111 22.12 -8.69 -10.89
C SER A 111 21.34 -9.77 -10.12
N GLY A 112 20.67 -10.65 -10.83
CA GLY A 112 19.81 -11.69 -10.27
C GLY A 112 18.34 -11.29 -10.14
N LEU A 113 18.00 -10.02 -10.39
CA LEU A 113 16.62 -9.51 -10.36
C LEU A 113 16.05 -9.17 -11.76
N GLU A 114 16.70 -9.54 -12.85
CA GLU A 114 16.31 -9.22 -14.24
C GLU A 114 14.88 -9.65 -14.57
N HIS A 115 14.39 -10.69 -13.91
CA HIS A 115 13.03 -11.21 -14.06
C HIS A 115 11.95 -10.35 -13.38
N TRP A 116 12.33 -9.29 -12.66
CA TRP A 116 11.44 -8.29 -12.07
C TRP A 116 11.21 -7.05 -12.95
N SER A 117 11.70 -7.03 -14.20
CA SER A 117 11.41 -5.93 -15.12
C SER A 117 9.91 -5.78 -15.35
N TYR A 118 9.46 -4.57 -15.70
CA TYR A 118 8.04 -4.27 -15.91
C TYR A 118 7.35 -5.27 -16.83
N LEU A 119 7.95 -5.55 -17.99
CA LEU A 119 7.35 -6.47 -18.96
C LEU A 119 7.29 -7.93 -18.48
N ASN A 120 8.14 -8.33 -17.55
CA ASN A 120 8.05 -9.63 -16.88
C ASN A 120 6.98 -9.65 -15.78
N CYS A 121 6.67 -8.51 -15.18
CA CYS A 121 5.69 -8.38 -14.10
C CYS A 121 4.28 -8.05 -14.61
N LEU A 122 4.14 -7.37 -15.75
CA LEU A 122 2.85 -6.97 -16.32
C LEU A 122 1.85 -8.14 -16.48
N PRO A 123 2.25 -9.33 -16.94
CA PRO A 123 1.34 -10.49 -17.01
C PRO A 123 0.75 -10.89 -15.65
N TYR A 124 1.49 -10.71 -14.55
CA TYR A 124 1.03 -11.03 -13.20
C TYR A 124 0.07 -9.96 -12.65
N TYR A 125 0.24 -8.68 -12.98
CA TYR A 125 -0.77 -7.66 -12.72
C TYR A 125 -2.08 -7.98 -13.44
N ARG A 126 -2.00 -8.34 -14.72
CA ARG A 126 -3.18 -8.72 -15.53
C ARG A 126 -3.87 -9.97 -14.98
N LYS A 127 -3.10 -10.98 -14.56
CA LYS A 127 -3.60 -12.23 -13.94
C LYS A 127 -4.37 -11.95 -12.63
N ALA A 128 -4.02 -10.89 -11.92
CA ALA A 128 -4.59 -10.57 -10.62
C ALA A 128 -5.94 -9.84 -10.68
N GLU A 129 -6.27 -9.18 -11.78
CA GLU A 129 -7.39 -8.23 -11.83
C GLU A 129 -8.49 -8.58 -12.84
N THR A 130 -9.69 -8.12 -12.52
CA THR A 130 -10.82 -7.96 -13.45
C THR A 130 -11.20 -6.49 -13.50
N ARG A 131 -10.89 -5.80 -14.60
CA ARG A 131 -11.24 -4.40 -14.80
C ARG A 131 -12.62 -4.28 -15.43
N ASP A 132 -13.46 -3.40 -14.91
CA ASP A 132 -14.87 -3.26 -15.32
C ASP A 132 -15.06 -2.74 -16.75
N VAL A 133 -14.08 -2.02 -17.30
CA VAL A 133 -14.07 -1.55 -18.70
C VAL A 133 -13.45 -2.55 -19.67
N GLY A 134 -13.10 -3.74 -19.19
CA GLY A 134 -12.58 -4.84 -19.99
C GLY A 134 -11.05 -4.91 -20.06
N PRO A 135 -10.54 -6.06 -20.56
CA PRO A 135 -9.11 -6.30 -20.71
C PRO A 135 -8.50 -5.57 -21.91
N ASN A 136 -7.19 -5.29 -21.81
CA ASN A 136 -6.37 -4.79 -22.91
C ASN A 136 -4.90 -5.23 -22.71
N ASP A 137 -3.94 -4.62 -23.39
CA ASP A 137 -2.53 -4.97 -23.28
C ASP A 137 -1.98 -4.77 -21.86
N TYR A 138 -2.58 -3.88 -21.07
CA TYR A 138 -2.17 -3.55 -19.70
C TYR A 138 -3.06 -4.17 -18.64
N HIS A 139 -4.32 -4.47 -18.93
CA HIS A 139 -5.34 -4.86 -17.97
C HIS A 139 -5.86 -6.27 -18.17
N GLY A 140 -6.23 -6.91 -17.04
CA GLY A 140 -6.87 -8.22 -17.02
C GLY A 140 -8.40 -8.15 -17.00
N GLY A 141 -9.06 -9.28 -17.29
CA GLY A 141 -10.52 -9.38 -17.36
C GLY A 141 -11.12 -10.54 -16.58
N ASP A 142 -10.29 -11.39 -15.95
CA ASP A 142 -10.72 -12.64 -15.31
C ASP A 142 -10.00 -12.93 -13.97
N GLY A 143 -9.21 -11.97 -13.48
CA GLY A 143 -8.49 -12.10 -12.22
C GLY A 143 -9.37 -11.88 -10.98
N PRO A 144 -8.89 -12.27 -9.80
CA PRO A 144 -9.66 -12.26 -8.56
C PRO A 144 -10.04 -10.86 -8.03
N VAL A 145 -9.25 -9.84 -8.32
CA VAL A 145 -9.46 -8.49 -7.78
C VAL A 145 -10.34 -7.67 -8.72
N SER A 146 -11.52 -7.26 -8.24
CA SER A 146 -12.36 -6.32 -8.98
C SER A 146 -11.73 -4.93 -8.96
N VAL A 147 -11.55 -4.36 -10.16
CA VAL A 147 -11.05 -3.00 -10.38
C VAL A 147 -12.11 -2.21 -11.14
N THR A 148 -12.53 -1.08 -10.59
CA THR A 148 -13.52 -0.19 -11.18
C THR A 148 -12.84 1.10 -11.60
N THR A 149 -13.03 1.49 -12.86
CA THR A 149 -12.53 2.75 -13.41
C THR A 149 -13.51 3.88 -13.12
N SER A 150 -12.99 5.05 -12.75
CA SER A 150 -13.81 6.23 -12.51
C SER A 150 -14.50 6.70 -13.79
N LYS A 151 -15.80 7.00 -13.68
CA LYS A 151 -16.62 7.46 -14.80
C LYS A 151 -16.67 8.98 -14.85
N PRO A 152 -16.69 9.58 -16.05
CA PRO A 152 -16.92 11.01 -16.19
C PRO A 152 -18.25 11.45 -15.54
N GLY A 153 -18.31 12.66 -14.99
CA GLY A 153 -19.54 13.28 -14.51
C GLY A 153 -20.00 12.88 -13.11
N VAL A 154 -19.24 12.08 -12.36
CA VAL A 154 -19.56 11.71 -10.97
C VAL A 154 -19.56 12.93 -10.06
N ASN A 155 -18.56 13.79 -10.17
CA ASN A 155 -18.49 15.09 -9.49
C ASN A 155 -17.72 16.07 -10.37
N PRO A 156 -18.25 17.31 -10.60
CA PRO A 156 -17.62 18.27 -11.51
C PRO A 156 -16.23 18.73 -11.05
N LEU A 157 -15.90 18.61 -9.76
CA LEU A 157 -14.57 18.95 -9.25
C LEU A 157 -13.48 18.03 -9.79
N PHE A 158 -13.76 16.75 -10.03
CA PHE A 158 -12.74 15.84 -10.59
C PHE A 158 -12.31 16.28 -11.98
N GLU A 159 -13.28 16.57 -12.87
CA GLU A 159 -12.98 17.05 -14.22
C GLU A 159 -12.28 18.39 -14.19
N ALA A 160 -12.73 19.31 -13.33
CA ALA A 160 -12.11 20.63 -13.19
C ALA A 160 -10.65 20.54 -12.69
N MET A 161 -10.35 19.64 -11.76
CA MET A 161 -8.99 19.43 -11.25
C MET A 161 -8.07 18.77 -12.29
N VAL A 162 -8.57 17.78 -13.04
CA VAL A 162 -7.83 17.18 -14.16
C VAL A 162 -7.55 18.22 -15.24
N GLU A 163 -8.58 19.00 -15.65
CA GLU A 163 -8.44 20.04 -16.67
C GLU A 163 -7.48 21.16 -16.22
N ALA A 164 -7.49 21.51 -14.92
CA ALA A 164 -6.54 22.46 -14.37
C ALA A 164 -5.09 21.97 -14.51
N GLY A 165 -4.85 20.67 -14.28
CA GLY A 165 -3.54 20.07 -14.53
C GLY A 165 -3.11 20.18 -16.00
N VAL A 166 -4.04 19.97 -16.94
CA VAL A 166 -3.80 20.13 -18.38
C VAL A 166 -3.52 21.59 -18.74
N GLN A 167 -4.29 22.54 -18.21
CA GLN A 167 -4.07 23.97 -18.42
C GLN A 167 -2.74 24.47 -17.84
N ALA A 168 -2.24 23.81 -16.80
CA ALA A 168 -0.90 24.07 -16.26
C ALA A 168 0.23 23.46 -17.13
N GLY A 169 -0.11 22.78 -18.24
CA GLY A 169 0.83 22.24 -19.22
C GLY A 169 1.19 20.77 -19.02
N TYR A 170 0.57 20.07 -18.07
CA TYR A 170 0.79 18.63 -17.87
C TYR A 170 -0.08 17.79 -18.81
N PRO A 171 0.36 16.58 -19.21
CA PRO A 171 -0.44 15.74 -20.08
C PRO A 171 -1.74 15.28 -19.42
N ARG A 172 -2.78 15.05 -20.22
CA ARG A 172 -3.93 14.24 -19.82
C ARG A 172 -3.61 12.77 -20.11
N THR A 173 -3.97 11.89 -19.20
CA THR A 173 -3.93 10.44 -19.42
C THR A 173 -5.29 9.83 -19.12
N ASP A 174 -5.71 8.87 -19.92
CA ASP A 174 -6.98 8.15 -19.70
C ASP A 174 -6.80 6.91 -18.83
N ASP A 175 -5.54 6.54 -18.53
CA ASP A 175 -5.20 5.33 -17.79
C ASP A 175 -3.85 5.48 -17.08
N LEU A 176 -3.89 5.70 -15.77
CA LEU A 176 -2.70 5.83 -14.93
C LEU A 176 -1.92 4.50 -14.75
N ASN A 177 -2.50 3.37 -15.16
CA ASN A 177 -1.89 2.04 -15.13
C ASN A 177 -1.59 1.49 -16.54
N GLY A 178 -1.80 2.30 -17.58
CA GLY A 178 -1.64 1.94 -18.99
C GLY A 178 -0.29 2.33 -19.58
N TYR A 179 -0.33 2.76 -20.84
CA TYR A 179 0.87 3.18 -21.58
C TYR A 179 1.65 4.30 -20.91
N GLN A 180 0.97 5.31 -20.39
CA GLN A 180 1.57 6.51 -19.81
C GLN A 180 0.95 6.83 -18.45
N GLN A 181 1.74 6.67 -17.39
CA GLN A 181 1.34 7.09 -16.05
C GLN A 181 1.41 8.61 -15.86
N GLU A 182 2.42 9.26 -16.50
CA GLU A 182 2.63 10.71 -16.35
C GLU A 182 1.45 11.50 -16.91
N GLY A 183 0.85 12.33 -16.06
CA GLY A 183 -0.29 13.18 -16.41
C GLY A 183 -1.41 13.11 -15.39
N PHE A 184 -2.53 13.78 -15.69
CA PHE A 184 -3.74 13.80 -14.88
C PHE A 184 -4.86 13.04 -15.56
N GLY A 185 -5.65 12.30 -14.79
CA GLY A 185 -6.73 11.49 -15.33
C GLY A 185 -7.53 10.73 -14.26
N PRO A 186 -8.41 9.80 -14.71
CA PRO A 186 -9.20 8.97 -13.81
C PRO A 186 -8.31 7.99 -13.04
N MET A 187 -8.71 7.67 -11.80
CA MET A 187 -8.06 6.66 -10.98
C MET A 187 -8.89 5.38 -10.94
N ASP A 188 -8.21 4.25 -11.11
CA ASP A 188 -8.79 2.93 -10.87
C ASP A 188 -8.88 2.64 -9.36
N ARG A 189 -9.89 1.85 -8.95
CA ARG A 189 -10.20 1.56 -7.55
C ARG A 189 -10.49 0.08 -7.34
N THR A 190 -10.02 -0.49 -6.23
CA THR A 190 -10.41 -1.85 -5.80
C THR A 190 -11.78 -1.82 -5.14
N VAL A 191 -12.80 -1.62 -5.97
CA VAL A 191 -14.23 -1.60 -5.61
C VAL A 191 -14.97 -2.56 -6.55
N THR A 192 -15.90 -3.35 -5.99
CA THR A 192 -16.71 -4.26 -6.80
C THR A 192 -17.80 -3.50 -7.56
N PRO A 193 -18.38 -4.07 -8.62
CA PRO A 193 -19.54 -3.47 -9.31
C PRO A 193 -20.75 -3.19 -8.40
N GLN A 194 -20.84 -3.88 -7.24
CA GLN A 194 -21.86 -3.69 -6.24
C GLN A 194 -21.47 -2.64 -5.18
N GLY A 195 -20.49 -1.77 -5.46
CA GLY A 195 -20.08 -0.70 -4.58
C GLY A 195 -19.51 -1.15 -3.23
N ARG A 196 -18.77 -2.26 -3.22
CA ARG A 196 -18.13 -2.79 -2.01
C ARG A 196 -16.63 -2.84 -2.19
N ARG A 197 -15.88 -2.68 -1.09
CA ARG A 197 -14.42 -2.86 -1.07
C ARG A 197 -14.04 -4.24 -1.63
N ALA A 198 -13.15 -4.29 -2.61
CA ALA A 198 -12.57 -5.50 -3.15
C ALA A 198 -11.24 -5.83 -2.45
N SER A 199 -11.31 -6.17 -1.15
CA SER A 199 -10.14 -6.64 -0.40
C SER A 199 -9.63 -7.97 -0.95
N THR A 200 -8.39 -8.34 -0.63
CA THR A 200 -7.84 -9.65 -1.03
C THR A 200 -8.54 -10.83 -0.35
N ALA A 201 -9.16 -10.62 0.82
CA ALA A 201 -10.05 -11.63 1.39
C ALA A 201 -11.26 -11.89 0.49
N ARG A 202 -11.86 -10.83 -0.07
CA ARG A 202 -12.98 -10.95 -1.00
C ARG A 202 -12.55 -11.50 -2.37
N GLY A 203 -11.47 -11.01 -2.93
CA GLY A 203 -11.00 -11.41 -4.26
C GLY A 203 -10.42 -12.84 -4.26
N TYR A 204 -9.44 -13.08 -3.40
CA TYR A 204 -8.70 -14.35 -3.38
C TYR A 204 -9.26 -15.35 -2.38
N LEU A 205 -9.27 -15.03 -1.08
CA LEU A 205 -9.55 -16.01 -0.04
C LEU A 205 -10.96 -16.60 -0.13
N ASP A 206 -11.95 -15.84 -0.59
CA ASP A 206 -13.32 -16.33 -0.80
C ASP A 206 -13.40 -17.52 -1.78
N GLN A 207 -12.48 -17.58 -2.75
CA GLN A 207 -12.40 -18.68 -3.71
C GLN A 207 -11.81 -19.96 -3.07
N ALA A 208 -11.01 -19.82 -2.02
CA ALA A 208 -10.26 -20.92 -1.42
C ALA A 208 -10.77 -21.36 -0.04
N LYS A 209 -11.44 -20.48 0.72
CA LYS A 209 -11.78 -20.71 2.15
C LYS A 209 -12.64 -21.93 2.44
N LYS A 210 -13.29 -22.52 1.41
CA LYS A 210 -14.09 -23.75 1.55
C LYS A 210 -13.31 -25.00 1.12
N ARG A 211 -12.09 -24.89 0.64
CA ARG A 211 -11.25 -26.02 0.25
C ARG A 211 -10.84 -26.82 1.48
N GLN A 212 -10.89 -28.13 1.41
CA GLN A 212 -10.54 -29.01 2.53
C GLN A 212 -9.06 -29.00 2.89
N ASN A 213 -8.21 -28.64 1.96
CA ASN A 213 -6.76 -28.54 2.11
C ASN A 213 -6.26 -27.15 2.57
N LEU A 214 -7.18 -26.22 2.91
CA LEU A 214 -6.87 -24.93 3.52
C LEU A 214 -7.44 -24.85 4.94
N THR A 215 -6.56 -24.68 5.91
CA THR A 215 -6.92 -24.39 7.30
C THR A 215 -6.62 -22.94 7.61
N ILE A 216 -7.62 -22.17 8.05
CA ILE A 216 -7.48 -20.76 8.42
C ILE A 216 -7.63 -20.63 9.94
N ARG A 217 -6.68 -19.94 10.59
CA ARG A 217 -6.74 -19.55 12.00
C ARG A 217 -6.71 -18.04 12.12
N THR A 218 -7.77 -17.45 12.62
CA THR A 218 -7.85 -16.03 12.98
C THR A 218 -7.58 -15.85 14.47
N HIS A 219 -7.25 -14.64 14.89
CA HIS A 219 -6.81 -14.36 16.27
C HIS A 219 -5.58 -15.20 16.68
N ALA A 220 -4.74 -15.53 15.70
CA ALA A 220 -3.53 -16.34 15.84
C ALA A 220 -2.30 -15.42 15.75
N MET A 221 -1.84 -14.93 16.89
CA MET A 221 -0.65 -14.06 16.97
C MET A 221 0.60 -14.91 16.86
N THR A 222 1.28 -14.86 15.72
CA THR A 222 2.55 -15.56 15.54
C THR A 222 3.60 -15.01 16.49
N ASP A 223 4.18 -15.89 17.29
CA ASP A 223 5.27 -15.57 18.19
C ASP A 223 6.61 -15.66 17.45
N HIS A 224 6.99 -16.86 16.99
CA HIS A 224 8.23 -17.06 16.25
C HIS A 224 8.15 -18.26 15.30
N ILE A 225 9.14 -18.32 14.37
CA ILE A 225 9.39 -19.45 13.48
C ILE A 225 10.31 -20.44 14.19
N ILE A 226 9.99 -21.73 14.10
CA ILE A 226 10.76 -22.80 14.70
C ILE A 226 11.80 -23.29 13.70
N PHE A 227 13.07 -23.35 14.13
CA PHE A 227 14.18 -23.81 13.30
C PHE A 227 14.76 -25.13 13.81
N ASP A 228 15.17 -26.00 12.89
CA ASP A 228 16.10 -27.09 13.10
C ASP A 228 17.39 -26.74 12.34
N GLY A 229 18.43 -26.34 13.09
CA GLY A 229 19.63 -25.72 12.51
C GLY A 229 19.30 -24.47 11.70
N LYS A 230 19.50 -24.53 10.39
CA LYS A 230 19.21 -23.43 9.44
C LYS A 230 17.90 -23.63 8.67
N ARG A 231 17.15 -24.68 8.94
CA ARG A 231 15.88 -24.97 8.27
C ARG A 231 14.69 -24.54 9.13
N ALA A 232 13.80 -23.73 8.56
CA ALA A 232 12.50 -23.45 9.15
C ALA A 232 11.61 -24.70 9.05
N VAL A 233 11.15 -25.20 10.21
CA VAL A 233 10.38 -26.45 10.31
C VAL A 233 8.97 -26.26 10.85
N GLY A 234 8.61 -25.07 11.31
CA GLY A 234 7.30 -24.81 11.85
C GLY A 234 7.14 -23.41 12.43
N VAL A 235 6.03 -23.19 13.11
CA VAL A 235 5.64 -21.90 13.68
C VAL A 235 4.97 -22.13 15.04
N GLU A 236 5.23 -21.22 15.97
CA GLU A 236 4.52 -21.08 17.24
C GLU A 236 3.67 -19.82 17.25
N TRP A 237 2.44 -19.90 17.77
CA TRP A 237 1.53 -18.76 17.88
C TRP A 237 0.66 -18.84 19.13
N LEU A 238 0.12 -17.70 19.55
CA LEU A 238 -0.85 -17.56 20.62
C LEU A 238 -2.25 -17.36 20.03
N GLU A 239 -3.26 -18.07 20.53
CA GLU A 239 -4.66 -17.93 20.09
C GLU A 239 -5.44 -17.01 21.05
N GLY A 240 -5.94 -15.87 20.50
CA GLY A 240 -6.72 -14.92 21.28
C GLY A 240 -5.96 -14.37 22.49
N GLU A 241 -6.50 -14.57 23.69
CA GLU A 241 -5.89 -14.18 24.97
C GLU A 241 -5.13 -15.33 25.64
N SER A 242 -4.97 -16.47 24.95
CA SER A 242 -4.27 -17.63 25.51
C SER A 242 -2.79 -17.32 25.72
N THR A 243 -2.25 -17.75 26.84
CA THR A 243 -0.81 -17.75 27.12
C THR A 243 -0.14 -19.09 26.78
N ILE A 244 -0.95 -20.09 26.38
CA ILE A 244 -0.45 -21.41 25.98
C ILE A 244 -0.25 -21.38 24.47
N PRO A 245 0.99 -21.59 24.00
CA PRO A 245 1.26 -21.55 22.57
C PRO A 245 0.72 -22.79 21.84
N SER A 246 0.23 -22.55 20.63
CA SER A 246 -0.07 -23.57 19.64
C SER A 246 1.10 -23.73 18.67
N ARG A 247 1.28 -24.92 18.10
CA ARG A 247 2.38 -25.23 17.18
C ARG A 247 1.92 -26.03 15.96
N ALA A 248 2.56 -25.75 14.83
CA ALA A 248 2.44 -26.58 13.63
C ALA A 248 3.81 -26.72 12.95
N THR A 249 3.97 -27.84 12.24
CA THR A 249 5.17 -28.13 11.44
C THR A 249 4.88 -27.99 9.96
N ALA A 250 5.85 -27.47 9.21
CA ALA A 250 5.81 -27.34 7.76
C ALA A 250 6.70 -28.43 7.11
N ASN A 251 6.12 -29.21 6.20
CA ASN A 251 6.86 -30.23 5.44
C ASN A 251 7.77 -29.61 4.38
N LYS A 252 7.31 -28.50 3.79
CA LYS A 252 8.00 -27.82 2.68
C LYS A 252 8.55 -26.48 3.15
N GLU A 253 7.70 -25.46 3.32
CA GLU A 253 8.17 -24.11 3.64
C GLU A 253 7.24 -23.37 4.62
N VAL A 254 7.81 -22.45 5.38
CA VAL A 254 7.12 -21.37 6.08
C VAL A 254 7.17 -20.13 5.18
N LEU A 255 6.02 -19.51 4.93
CA LEU A 255 5.86 -18.36 4.04
C LEU A 255 5.44 -17.14 4.89
N LEU A 256 6.35 -16.22 5.10
CA LEU A 256 6.14 -15.03 5.92
C LEU A 256 5.54 -13.91 5.06
N CYS A 257 4.29 -13.54 5.35
CA CYS A 257 3.47 -12.58 4.61
C CYS A 257 2.85 -11.52 5.53
N ALA A 258 3.54 -11.17 6.64
CA ALA A 258 3.00 -10.32 7.69
C ALA A 258 3.16 -8.80 7.41
N GLY A 259 3.72 -8.42 6.25
CA GLY A 259 3.90 -7.05 5.80
C GLY A 259 5.15 -6.38 6.36
N ALA A 260 5.46 -5.18 5.85
CA ALA A 260 6.73 -4.49 6.09
C ALA A 260 7.03 -4.17 7.57
N ILE A 261 6.02 -4.15 8.43
CA ILE A 261 6.23 -3.88 9.86
C ILE A 261 6.33 -5.18 10.68
N ALA A 262 5.49 -6.19 10.39
CA ALA A 262 5.46 -7.39 11.22
C ALA A 262 6.44 -8.49 10.74
N SER A 263 6.72 -8.59 9.43
CA SER A 263 7.64 -9.60 8.91
C SER A 263 9.05 -9.49 9.51
N PRO A 264 9.71 -8.33 9.53
CA PRO A 264 11.02 -8.22 10.18
C PRO A 264 10.97 -8.50 11.69
N GLN A 265 9.89 -8.13 12.39
CA GLN A 265 9.74 -8.45 13.82
C GLN A 265 9.70 -9.96 14.07
N ILE A 266 8.95 -10.71 13.27
CA ILE A 266 8.85 -12.17 13.40
C ILE A 266 10.21 -12.80 13.13
N LEU A 267 10.95 -12.35 12.10
CA LEU A 267 12.32 -12.83 11.85
C LEU A 267 13.24 -12.54 13.05
N GLN A 268 13.24 -11.32 13.56
CA GLN A 268 14.05 -10.92 14.72
C GLN A 268 13.72 -11.76 15.96
N ARG A 269 12.44 -11.95 16.32
CA ARG A 269 12.04 -12.81 17.43
C ARG A 269 12.41 -14.29 17.22
N SER A 270 12.55 -14.71 15.97
CA SER A 270 12.94 -16.07 15.59
C SER A 270 14.47 -16.28 15.55
N GLY A 271 15.27 -15.27 15.93
CA GLY A 271 16.72 -15.36 15.92
C GLY A 271 17.37 -15.06 14.56
N VAL A 272 16.65 -14.40 13.65
CA VAL A 272 17.14 -14.00 12.32
C VAL A 272 17.14 -12.48 12.23
N GLY A 273 18.34 -11.89 12.13
CA GLY A 273 18.52 -10.44 12.10
C GLY A 273 19.91 -10.04 12.58
N SER A 274 20.12 -8.76 12.87
CA SER A 274 21.39 -8.29 13.42
C SER A 274 21.72 -8.99 14.75
N ALA A 275 22.87 -9.66 14.80
CA ALA A 275 23.33 -10.35 16.00
C ALA A 275 23.41 -9.41 17.22
N GLU A 276 23.79 -8.14 17.00
CA GLU A 276 23.85 -7.12 18.05
C GLU A 276 22.46 -6.79 18.63
N LEU A 277 21.44 -6.60 17.77
CA LEU A 277 20.06 -6.35 18.18
C LEU A 277 19.53 -7.56 18.98
N LEU A 278 19.70 -8.77 18.46
CA LEU A 278 19.17 -9.99 19.09
C LEU A 278 19.77 -10.22 20.48
N LYS A 279 21.06 -9.94 20.63
CA LYS A 279 21.78 -10.03 21.92
C LYS A 279 21.17 -9.11 22.99
N GLN A 280 20.68 -7.92 22.63
CA GLN A 280 20.06 -6.98 23.57
C GLN A 280 18.83 -7.55 24.26
N PHE A 281 18.15 -8.53 23.63
CA PHE A 281 16.94 -9.16 24.12
C PHE A 281 17.15 -10.64 24.50
N ASP A 282 18.42 -11.10 24.62
CA ASP A 282 18.78 -12.51 24.90
C ASP A 282 18.11 -13.51 23.94
N ILE A 283 17.91 -13.14 22.66
CA ILE A 283 17.36 -14.02 21.63
C ILE A 283 18.49 -14.85 21.06
N PRO A 284 18.39 -16.19 21.08
CA PRO A 284 19.40 -17.06 20.47
C PRO A 284 19.56 -16.78 18.99
N LEU A 285 20.80 -16.55 18.54
CA LEU A 285 21.09 -16.30 17.15
C LEU A 285 20.95 -17.56 16.33
N VAL A 286 20.01 -17.58 15.37
CA VAL A 286 19.89 -18.59 14.31
C VAL A 286 20.73 -18.18 13.11
N HIS A 287 20.57 -16.93 12.65
CA HIS A 287 21.30 -16.43 11.50
C HIS A 287 21.50 -14.91 11.60
N ASP A 288 22.78 -14.50 11.48
CA ASP A 288 23.12 -13.07 11.40
C ASP A 288 22.79 -12.55 10.00
N LEU A 289 21.75 -11.70 9.93
CA LEU A 289 21.23 -11.13 8.69
C LEU A 289 20.88 -9.65 8.96
N PRO A 290 21.87 -8.75 8.91
CA PRO A 290 21.74 -7.38 9.41
C PRO A 290 20.70 -6.53 8.66
N GLY A 291 20.34 -6.90 7.42
CA GLY A 291 19.34 -6.19 6.65
C GLY A 291 17.90 -6.36 7.15
N VAL A 292 17.63 -7.32 8.04
CA VAL A 292 16.29 -7.54 8.58
C VAL A 292 15.83 -6.34 9.41
N GLY A 293 14.78 -5.68 8.96
CA GLY A 293 14.21 -4.50 9.56
C GLY A 293 14.81 -3.18 9.08
N GLU A 294 15.89 -3.20 8.29
CA GLU A 294 16.51 -2.01 7.71
C GLU A 294 15.86 -1.62 6.37
N ASN A 295 16.26 -0.51 5.77
CA ASN A 295 15.74 -0.02 4.48
C ASN A 295 14.23 0.30 4.48
N LEU A 296 13.63 0.59 5.62
CA LEU A 296 12.23 1.01 5.69
C LEU A 296 12.01 2.28 4.86
N GLN A 297 11.02 2.23 4.00
CA GLN A 297 10.61 3.32 3.12
C GLN A 297 9.10 3.52 3.23
N ASP A 298 8.64 4.74 2.94
CA ASP A 298 7.23 5.10 2.88
C ASP A 298 7.02 6.31 1.97
N HIS A 299 5.78 6.55 1.58
CA HIS A 299 5.37 7.82 0.98
C HIS A 299 4.84 8.75 2.06
N LEU A 300 5.39 9.96 2.09
CA LEU A 300 4.89 11.07 2.88
C LEU A 300 4.02 11.96 2.00
N GLU A 301 2.88 12.41 2.51
CA GLU A 301 1.96 13.30 1.79
C GLU A 301 1.51 14.49 2.65
N MET A 302 0.99 15.50 1.99
CA MET A 302 0.37 16.66 2.61
C MET A 302 -0.94 17.01 1.91
N TYR A 303 -1.81 17.78 2.57
CA TYR A 303 -3.08 18.23 2.03
C TYR A 303 -3.04 19.71 1.69
N LEU A 304 -3.26 20.02 0.40
CA LEU A 304 -3.55 21.38 -0.02
C LEU A 304 -5.06 21.53 -0.17
N GLN A 305 -5.64 22.47 0.57
CA GLN A 305 -7.07 22.58 0.78
C GLN A 305 -7.61 23.95 0.37
N TYR A 306 -8.77 23.93 -0.26
CA TYR A 306 -9.45 25.15 -0.76
C TYR A 306 -10.93 25.14 -0.35
N GLU A 307 -11.46 26.33 -0.01
CA GLU A 307 -12.90 26.54 0.03
C GLU A 307 -13.50 26.35 -1.37
N CYS A 308 -14.71 25.82 -1.45
CA CYS A 308 -15.45 25.67 -2.71
C CYS A 308 -16.59 26.69 -2.77
N LYS A 309 -16.57 27.56 -3.78
CA LYS A 309 -17.62 28.60 -3.97
C LYS A 309 -18.97 28.01 -4.35
N GLU A 310 -18.98 26.86 -5.02
CA GLU A 310 -20.19 26.18 -5.48
C GLU A 310 -20.55 25.00 -4.55
N PRO A 311 -21.81 24.70 -4.32
CA PRO A 311 -22.24 23.63 -3.41
C PRO A 311 -22.16 22.24 -4.05
N VAL A 312 -21.01 21.90 -4.64
CA VAL A 312 -20.78 20.65 -5.40
C VAL A 312 -19.89 19.66 -4.67
N SER A 313 -19.31 20.04 -3.53
CA SER A 313 -18.45 19.13 -2.75
C SER A 313 -19.26 18.09 -1.99
N LEU A 314 -18.56 17.10 -1.42
CA LEU A 314 -19.15 16.05 -0.59
C LEU A 314 -19.45 16.52 0.85
N TYR A 315 -19.32 17.81 1.17
CA TYR A 315 -19.63 18.33 2.51
C TYR A 315 -21.00 17.87 3.06
N PRO A 316 -22.11 17.84 2.28
CA PRO A 316 -23.39 17.32 2.78
C PRO A 316 -23.33 15.87 3.24
N ALA A 317 -22.46 15.03 2.64
CA ALA A 317 -22.30 13.63 3.01
C ALA A 317 -21.66 13.44 4.39
N LEU A 318 -20.90 14.41 4.88
CA LEU A 318 -20.29 14.39 6.21
C LEU A 318 -21.30 14.75 7.33
N GLN A 319 -22.48 15.25 6.98
CA GLN A 319 -23.49 15.63 7.96
C GLN A 319 -24.22 14.39 8.49
N TRP A 320 -24.31 14.24 9.81
CA TRP A 320 -24.84 13.03 10.45
C TRP A 320 -26.26 12.67 10.01
N TRP A 321 -27.10 13.67 9.68
CA TRP A 321 -28.50 13.44 9.24
C TRP A 321 -28.61 12.87 7.83
N ASN A 322 -27.57 12.96 6.99
CA ASN A 322 -27.52 12.36 5.67
C ASN A 322 -26.96 10.91 5.69
N GLN A 323 -26.28 10.51 6.75
CA GLN A 323 -25.64 9.20 6.84
C GLN A 323 -26.64 8.03 6.75
N PRO A 324 -27.85 8.07 7.36
CA PRO A 324 -28.82 6.98 7.18
C PRO A 324 -29.25 6.77 5.73
N LYS A 325 -29.45 7.84 4.95
CA LYS A 325 -29.77 7.77 3.52
C LYS A 325 -28.60 7.16 2.74
N ILE A 326 -27.38 7.63 2.96
CA ILE A 326 -26.16 7.12 2.31
C ILE A 326 -26.00 5.64 2.63
N GLY A 327 -26.19 5.24 3.87
CA GLY A 327 -26.13 3.85 4.30
C GLY A 327 -27.17 2.97 3.61
N ALA A 328 -28.40 3.44 3.48
CA ALA A 328 -29.49 2.72 2.81
C ALA A 328 -29.24 2.58 1.31
N GLU A 329 -28.86 3.64 0.61
CA GLU A 329 -28.51 3.60 -0.82
C GLU A 329 -27.38 2.60 -1.10
N TRP A 330 -26.35 2.61 -0.25
CA TRP A 330 -25.25 1.67 -0.38
C TRP A 330 -25.65 0.24 -0.05
N LEU A 331 -26.36 0.01 1.07
CA LEU A 331 -26.68 -1.33 1.55
C LEU A 331 -27.63 -2.07 0.61
N PHE A 332 -28.66 -1.40 0.11
CA PHE A 332 -29.71 -1.98 -0.71
C PHE A 332 -29.46 -1.85 -2.22
N GLY A 333 -28.81 -0.75 -2.64
CA GLY A 333 -28.56 -0.47 -4.06
C GLY A 333 -27.13 -0.70 -4.53
N GLY A 334 -26.15 -0.72 -3.62
CA GLY A 334 -24.72 -0.73 -3.98
C GLY A 334 -24.30 0.54 -4.74
N THR A 335 -24.97 1.65 -4.51
CA THR A 335 -24.85 2.90 -5.25
C THR A 335 -24.73 4.10 -4.31
N GLY A 336 -24.67 5.30 -4.88
CA GLY A 336 -24.60 6.56 -4.15
C GLY A 336 -23.21 6.83 -3.55
N VAL A 337 -23.17 7.83 -2.67
CA VAL A 337 -21.92 8.31 -2.04
C VAL A 337 -21.18 7.18 -1.31
N GLY A 338 -21.89 6.27 -0.67
CA GLY A 338 -21.30 5.14 0.06
C GLY A 338 -20.50 4.18 -0.81
N ALA A 339 -20.80 4.10 -2.10
CA ALA A 339 -20.23 3.12 -3.04
C ALA A 339 -18.89 3.57 -3.68
N SER A 340 -18.38 4.75 -3.35
CA SER A 340 -17.10 5.27 -3.85
C SER A 340 -16.13 5.60 -2.72
N ASN A 341 -14.83 5.42 -2.97
CA ASN A 341 -13.76 5.91 -2.10
C ASN A 341 -13.48 7.41 -2.30
N HIS A 342 -14.09 8.03 -3.30
CA HIS A 342 -13.95 9.44 -3.68
C HIS A 342 -12.55 9.88 -4.14
N PHE A 343 -11.61 8.97 -4.32
CA PHE A 343 -10.35 9.21 -5.03
C PHE A 343 -10.52 8.79 -6.50
N GLU A 344 -11.36 9.52 -7.23
CA GLU A 344 -11.74 9.14 -8.59
C GLU A 344 -10.89 9.79 -9.69
N ALA A 345 -10.10 10.78 -9.33
CA ALA A 345 -9.13 11.43 -10.20
C ALA A 345 -7.84 11.73 -9.44
N GLY A 346 -6.76 11.80 -10.17
CA GLY A 346 -5.45 12.12 -9.65
C GLY A 346 -4.45 12.30 -10.77
N GLY A 347 -3.18 12.14 -10.46
CA GLY A 347 -2.14 12.27 -11.46
C GLY A 347 -0.76 11.99 -10.93
N PHE A 348 0.16 11.87 -11.86
CA PHE A 348 1.59 11.71 -11.62
C PHE A 348 2.35 12.70 -12.49
N ILE A 349 3.29 13.43 -11.91
CA ILE A 349 4.09 14.39 -12.65
C ILE A 349 5.57 14.26 -12.29
N ARG A 350 6.42 14.67 -13.23
CA ARG A 350 7.79 15.03 -12.91
C ARG A 350 7.81 16.48 -12.45
N SER A 351 8.35 16.75 -11.28
CA SER A 351 8.49 18.12 -10.79
C SER A 351 9.57 18.91 -11.53
N ARG A 352 10.53 18.20 -12.17
CA ARG A 352 11.66 18.76 -12.92
C ARG A 352 12.04 17.87 -14.10
N GLU A 353 12.72 18.44 -15.09
CA GLU A 353 13.12 17.75 -16.32
C GLU A 353 14.19 16.67 -16.10
N GLU A 354 15.01 16.78 -15.05
CA GLU A 354 16.02 15.78 -14.73
C GLU A 354 15.46 14.44 -14.26
N PHE A 355 14.20 14.38 -13.84
CA PHE A 355 13.57 13.11 -13.49
C PHE A 355 13.18 12.31 -14.74
N GLU A 356 13.57 11.05 -14.79
CA GLU A 356 13.25 10.14 -15.90
C GLU A 356 11.80 9.66 -15.90
N TRP A 357 11.15 9.62 -14.71
CA TRP A 357 9.72 9.27 -14.51
C TRP A 357 9.14 10.05 -13.33
N PRO A 358 7.81 10.06 -13.14
CA PRO A 358 7.15 10.86 -12.13
C PRO A 358 7.73 10.68 -10.72
N ASN A 359 7.82 11.78 -9.99
CA ASN A 359 8.25 11.81 -8.59
C ASN A 359 7.21 12.42 -7.65
N ILE A 360 6.10 12.95 -8.18
CA ILE A 360 4.99 13.50 -7.40
C ILE A 360 3.69 12.80 -7.79
N GLN A 361 2.91 12.38 -6.80
CA GLN A 361 1.56 11.84 -6.97
C GLN A 361 0.51 12.80 -6.42
N TYR A 362 -0.62 12.87 -7.11
CA TYR A 362 -1.84 13.58 -6.69
C TYR A 362 -2.99 12.59 -6.52
N HIS A 363 -3.73 12.75 -5.40
CA HIS A 363 -5.08 12.23 -5.27
C HIS A 363 -6.02 13.41 -5.07
N PHE A 364 -7.05 13.51 -5.91
CA PHE A 364 -8.05 14.56 -5.80
C PHE A 364 -9.23 14.09 -4.97
N LEU A 365 -9.69 14.95 -4.04
CA LEU A 365 -10.81 14.65 -3.16
C LEU A 365 -11.79 15.83 -3.17
N PRO A 366 -13.07 15.60 -3.53
CA PRO A 366 -14.08 16.68 -3.62
C PRO A 366 -14.69 17.03 -2.25
N VAL A 367 -13.84 17.07 -1.23
CA VAL A 367 -14.17 17.50 0.13
C VAL A 367 -12.88 17.92 0.84
N ALA A 368 -12.95 18.91 1.73
CA ALA A 368 -11.82 19.30 2.58
C ALA A 368 -12.00 18.70 3.98
N ILE A 369 -11.14 17.76 4.33
CA ILE A 369 -11.10 17.05 5.62
C ILE A 369 -9.71 17.09 6.23
N ASN A 370 -9.64 17.04 7.56
CA ASN A 370 -8.40 16.83 8.27
C ASN A 370 -7.98 15.35 8.17
N TYR A 371 -6.73 15.06 8.52
CA TYR A 371 -6.19 13.70 8.48
C TYR A 371 -7.01 12.68 9.29
N ASN A 372 -7.57 13.11 10.43
CA ASN A 372 -8.44 12.28 11.26
C ASN A 372 -9.88 12.11 10.71
N GLY A 373 -10.17 12.60 9.49
CA GLY A 373 -11.47 12.52 8.85
C GLY A 373 -12.49 13.57 9.29
N SER A 374 -12.14 14.50 10.20
CA SER A 374 -13.01 15.61 10.58
C SER A 374 -13.03 16.70 9.50
N ASN A 375 -14.09 17.53 9.49
CA ASN A 375 -14.20 18.63 8.53
C ASN A 375 -13.07 19.65 8.73
N ALA A 376 -12.37 20.00 7.67
CA ALA A 376 -11.38 21.09 7.67
C ALA A 376 -12.04 22.46 7.57
N VAL A 377 -13.24 22.53 6.98
CA VAL A 377 -14.05 23.74 6.82
C VAL A 377 -15.49 23.49 7.27
N LYS A 378 -16.20 24.56 7.64
CA LYS A 378 -17.60 24.50 8.06
C LYS A 378 -18.61 24.42 6.90
N GLU A 379 -18.12 24.51 5.67
CA GLU A 379 -18.89 24.58 4.43
C GLU A 379 -18.24 23.72 3.34
N HIS A 380 -18.53 24.02 2.08
CA HIS A 380 -17.97 23.30 0.95
C HIS A 380 -16.47 23.57 0.77
N GLY A 381 -15.70 22.52 0.50
CA GLY A 381 -14.28 22.56 0.21
C GLY A 381 -13.84 21.37 -0.63
N PHE A 382 -12.63 21.41 -1.13
CA PHE A 382 -11.97 20.31 -1.84
C PHE A 382 -10.47 20.31 -1.56
N GLN A 383 -9.80 19.21 -1.84
CA GLN A 383 -8.37 19.08 -1.53
C GLN A 383 -7.62 18.20 -2.53
N CYS A 384 -6.30 18.40 -2.54
CA CYS A 384 -5.32 17.51 -3.14
C CYS A 384 -4.49 16.87 -2.05
N HIS A 385 -4.36 15.55 -2.06
CA HIS A 385 -3.28 14.86 -1.39
C HIS A 385 -2.09 14.85 -2.35
N VAL A 386 -0.95 15.31 -1.89
CA VAL A 386 0.24 15.48 -2.73
C VAL A 386 1.45 14.96 -1.98
N GLY A 387 2.23 14.11 -2.61
CA GLY A 387 3.42 13.55 -1.97
C GLY A 387 4.51 13.14 -2.95
N SER A 388 5.75 13.13 -2.43
CA SER A 388 6.92 12.60 -3.14
C SER A 388 6.88 11.08 -3.18
N MET A 389 7.22 10.52 -4.35
CA MET A 389 7.13 9.07 -4.58
C MET A 389 8.47 8.32 -4.43
N ARG A 390 9.60 9.01 -4.41
CA ARG A 390 10.91 8.36 -4.45
C ARG A 390 11.90 9.00 -3.49
N SER A 391 11.46 9.20 -2.24
CA SER A 391 12.32 9.71 -1.18
C SER A 391 13.59 8.85 -1.00
N PRO A 392 14.78 9.45 -0.90
CA PRO A 392 16.00 8.74 -0.52
C PRO A 392 16.10 8.44 0.97
N SER A 393 15.21 8.98 1.81
CA SER A 393 15.17 8.72 3.25
C SER A 393 14.95 7.24 3.54
N ARG A 394 15.70 6.71 4.51
CA ARG A 394 15.63 5.30 4.93
C ARG A 394 15.55 5.20 6.44
N GLY A 395 14.72 4.26 6.87
CA GLY A 395 14.49 3.99 8.27
C GLY A 395 14.61 2.52 8.62
N HIS A 396 14.03 2.15 9.76
CA HIS A 396 14.10 0.78 10.25
C HIS A 396 12.89 0.38 11.09
N VAL A 397 12.73 -0.94 11.24
CA VAL A 397 11.81 -1.60 12.18
C VAL A 397 12.62 -2.53 13.07
N ARG A 398 12.60 -2.31 14.39
CA ARG A 398 13.35 -3.11 15.36
C ARG A 398 12.46 -3.51 16.53
N ILE A 399 12.55 -4.75 16.98
CA ILE A 399 11.85 -5.20 18.18
C ILE A 399 12.30 -4.42 19.41
N LYS A 400 11.41 -4.29 20.40
CA LYS A 400 11.67 -3.70 21.73
C LYS A 400 11.65 -4.74 22.84
N SER A 401 11.22 -5.95 22.53
CA SER A 401 11.21 -7.10 23.45
C SER A 401 10.95 -8.40 22.69
N ARG A 402 10.92 -9.51 23.42
CA ARG A 402 10.49 -10.83 22.89
C ARG A 402 8.97 -10.98 22.78
N ASP A 403 8.20 -10.14 23.47
CA ASP A 403 6.74 -10.20 23.51
C ASP A 403 6.16 -9.85 22.12
N PRO A 404 5.42 -10.76 21.45
CA PRO A 404 4.81 -10.50 20.16
C PRO A 404 3.73 -9.41 20.21
N HIS A 405 3.20 -9.08 21.38
CA HIS A 405 2.23 -8.00 21.56
C HIS A 405 2.86 -6.60 21.70
N GLN A 406 4.17 -6.55 21.98
CA GLN A 406 4.89 -5.29 22.09
C GLN A 406 5.13 -4.69 20.69
N HIS A 407 4.64 -3.46 20.47
CA HIS A 407 4.91 -2.73 19.24
C HIS A 407 6.41 -2.46 19.07
N PRO A 408 6.95 -2.57 17.84
CA PRO A 408 8.37 -2.34 17.56
C PRO A 408 8.72 -0.85 17.62
N ALA A 409 10.01 -0.55 17.61
CA ALA A 409 10.51 0.75 17.21
C ALA A 409 10.39 0.86 15.69
N ILE A 410 9.64 1.87 15.23
CA ILE A 410 9.46 2.20 13.81
C ILE A 410 10.00 3.62 13.62
N LEU A 411 11.01 3.77 12.81
CA LEU A 411 11.55 5.06 12.43
C LEU A 411 11.66 5.10 10.91
N PHE A 412 10.92 5.98 10.25
CA PHE A 412 11.03 6.20 8.80
C PHE A 412 12.18 7.11 8.45
N ASN A 413 12.58 7.96 9.40
CA ASN A 413 13.60 8.98 9.19
C ASN A 413 13.20 9.94 8.05
N TYR A 414 11.90 10.29 8.01
CA TYR A 414 11.33 11.18 7.00
C TYR A 414 12.12 12.47 6.86
N MET A 415 12.23 12.98 5.63
CA MET A 415 12.86 14.27 5.33
C MET A 415 14.35 14.37 5.74
N SER A 416 15.05 13.25 5.84
CA SER A 416 16.49 13.23 6.19
C SER A 416 17.41 13.69 5.08
N HIS A 417 16.89 13.93 3.87
CA HIS A 417 17.65 14.37 2.69
C HIS A 417 17.12 15.68 2.13
N GLU A 418 18.01 16.55 1.63
CA GLU A 418 17.62 17.82 1.01
C GLU A 418 16.71 17.64 -0.21
N GLN A 419 16.84 16.54 -0.94
CA GLN A 419 15.95 16.21 -2.06
C GLN A 419 14.48 16.17 -1.62
N ASP A 420 14.18 15.61 -0.44
CA ASP A 420 12.81 15.53 0.07
C ASP A 420 12.22 16.93 0.29
N TRP A 421 12.98 17.82 0.93
CA TRP A 421 12.56 19.20 1.17
C TRP A 421 12.28 19.94 -0.13
N GLN A 422 13.18 19.79 -1.10
CA GLN A 422 13.03 20.44 -2.39
C GLN A 422 11.81 19.92 -3.15
N GLU A 423 11.58 18.59 -3.15
CA GLU A 423 10.41 18.00 -3.81
C GLU A 423 9.09 18.44 -3.15
N PHE A 424 9.04 18.59 -1.83
CA PHE A 424 7.84 19.10 -1.15
C PHE A 424 7.60 20.58 -1.41
N ARG A 425 8.63 21.42 -1.43
CA ARG A 425 8.52 22.83 -1.83
C ARG A 425 8.01 22.97 -3.26
N ASP A 426 8.57 22.19 -4.20
CA ASP A 426 8.12 22.15 -5.59
C ASP A 426 6.66 21.67 -5.67
N ALA A 427 6.30 20.61 -4.96
CA ALA A 427 4.95 20.06 -4.95
C ALA A 427 3.92 21.10 -4.49
N ILE A 428 4.20 21.90 -3.44
CA ILE A 428 3.30 22.97 -2.98
C ILE A 428 3.14 24.04 -4.06
N ARG A 429 4.26 24.51 -4.64
CA ARG A 429 4.23 25.58 -5.66
C ARG A 429 3.51 25.15 -6.93
N ILE A 430 3.82 23.95 -7.42
CA ILE A 430 3.17 23.38 -8.60
C ILE A 430 1.68 23.17 -8.34
N THR A 431 1.29 22.67 -7.18
CA THR A 431 -0.12 22.48 -6.83
C THR A 431 -0.87 23.80 -6.81
N ARG A 432 -0.29 24.86 -6.22
CA ARG A 432 -0.87 26.21 -6.26
C ARG A 432 -1.06 26.70 -7.70
N GLU A 433 -0.07 26.51 -8.55
CA GLU A 433 -0.18 26.86 -9.97
C GLU A 433 -1.33 26.11 -10.67
N ILE A 434 -1.45 24.80 -10.45
CA ILE A 434 -2.56 23.99 -10.97
C ILE A 434 -3.90 24.50 -10.42
N MET A 435 -4.00 24.73 -9.12
CA MET A 435 -5.23 25.18 -8.49
C MET A 435 -5.67 26.59 -8.96
N HIS A 436 -4.75 27.40 -9.50
CA HIS A 436 -5.06 28.73 -10.03
C HIS A 436 -5.40 28.76 -11.52
N GLN A 437 -5.53 27.59 -12.17
CA GLN A 437 -5.92 27.54 -13.59
C GLN A 437 -7.41 27.86 -13.78
N PRO A 438 -7.79 28.40 -14.97
CA PRO A 438 -9.16 28.83 -15.27
C PRO A 438 -10.24 27.77 -15.05
N ALA A 439 -9.95 26.49 -15.25
CA ALA A 439 -10.90 25.40 -15.02
C ALA A 439 -11.47 25.37 -13.59
N LEU A 440 -10.72 25.90 -12.62
CA LEU A 440 -11.13 25.94 -11.21
C LEU A 440 -11.69 27.31 -10.77
N ASP A 441 -11.68 28.35 -11.59
CA ASP A 441 -12.12 29.71 -11.19
C ASP A 441 -13.55 29.75 -10.65
N LYS A 442 -14.43 28.92 -11.21
CA LYS A 442 -15.81 28.79 -10.75
C LYS A 442 -15.91 28.19 -9.33
N TYR A 443 -15.00 27.27 -8.99
CA TYR A 443 -15.05 26.47 -7.78
C TYR A 443 -14.11 26.97 -6.69
N ARG A 444 -12.93 27.45 -7.05
CA ARG A 444 -11.86 27.81 -6.11
C ARG A 444 -12.23 29.04 -5.28
N GLY A 445 -12.32 28.85 -3.97
CA GLY A 445 -12.37 29.89 -2.97
C GLY A 445 -10.97 30.18 -2.39
N ARG A 446 -10.95 30.52 -1.10
CA ARG A 446 -9.72 30.79 -0.36
C ARG A 446 -8.91 29.50 -0.17
N GLU A 447 -7.58 29.60 -0.26
CA GLU A 447 -6.68 28.54 0.20
C GLU A 447 -6.74 28.43 1.72
N ILE A 448 -7.03 27.22 2.23
CA ILE A 448 -7.16 26.92 3.66
C ILE A 448 -5.82 26.42 4.21
N SER A 449 -5.19 25.50 3.47
CA SER A 449 -3.95 24.84 3.84
C SER A 449 -3.05 24.73 2.60
N PRO A 450 -1.76 25.14 2.71
CA PRO A 450 -1.06 25.72 3.86
C PRO A 450 -1.47 27.15 4.25
N GLY A 451 -2.24 27.86 3.42
CA GLY A 451 -2.59 29.25 3.58
C GLY A 451 -1.69 30.18 2.76
N ILE A 452 -2.28 31.27 2.23
CA ILE A 452 -1.62 32.20 1.29
C ILE A 452 -0.40 32.92 1.92
N GLU A 453 -0.34 33.00 3.22
CA GLU A 453 0.78 33.58 3.98
C GLU A 453 2.02 32.70 4.00
N CYS A 454 1.89 31.40 3.69
CA CYS A 454 2.99 30.44 3.68
C CYS A 454 3.69 30.45 2.31
N GLN A 455 4.76 31.25 2.14
CA GLN A 455 5.39 31.51 0.84
C GLN A 455 6.87 31.18 0.77
N THR A 456 7.65 31.47 1.83
CA THR A 456 9.11 31.24 1.81
C THR A 456 9.43 29.76 1.99
N ASP A 457 10.65 29.36 1.61
CA ASP A 457 11.12 27.98 1.79
C ASP A 457 11.03 27.55 3.25
N GLU A 458 11.40 28.43 4.17
CA GLU A 458 11.35 28.15 5.61
C GLU A 458 9.92 27.95 6.11
N GLN A 459 8.97 28.73 5.60
CA GLN A 459 7.55 28.59 5.94
C GLN A 459 6.96 27.31 5.36
N LEU A 460 7.33 26.95 4.13
CA LEU A 460 6.92 25.71 3.49
C LEU A 460 7.48 24.50 4.24
N ASP A 461 8.75 24.54 4.61
CA ASP A 461 9.40 23.48 5.38
C ASP A 461 8.75 23.29 6.76
N GLU A 462 8.44 24.40 7.44
CA GLU A 462 7.75 24.32 8.73
C GLU A 462 6.33 23.79 8.61
N PHE A 463 5.63 24.16 7.53
CA PHE A 463 4.32 23.56 7.21
C PHE A 463 4.45 22.04 7.02
N VAL A 464 5.40 21.57 6.23
CA VAL A 464 5.65 20.14 6.00
C VAL A 464 5.96 19.42 7.30
N ARG A 465 6.87 19.95 8.15
CA ARG A 465 7.20 19.36 9.46
C ARG A 465 5.98 19.14 10.33
N ASN A 466 5.03 20.06 10.31
CA ASN A 466 3.87 20.04 11.20
C ASN A 466 2.65 19.30 10.63
N HIS A 467 2.53 19.19 9.30
CA HIS A 467 1.27 18.74 8.66
C HIS A 467 1.42 17.56 7.70
N ALA A 468 2.63 17.25 7.23
CA ALA A 468 2.79 16.06 6.39
C ALA A 468 2.58 14.79 7.22
N GLU A 469 1.93 13.79 6.59
CA GLU A 469 1.54 12.53 7.19
C GLU A 469 1.87 11.37 6.27
N THR A 470 1.89 10.16 6.80
CA THR A 470 2.10 8.94 6.00
C THR A 470 0.95 8.72 5.02
N ALA A 471 1.28 8.29 3.79
CA ALA A 471 0.30 7.71 2.87
C ALA A 471 0.06 6.20 3.11
N PHE A 472 0.59 5.65 4.21
CA PHE A 472 0.45 4.25 4.63
C PHE A 472 1.06 3.23 3.65
N HIS A 473 2.23 3.52 3.09
CA HIS A 473 2.93 2.70 2.12
C HIS A 473 4.28 2.12 2.63
N PRO A 474 4.41 1.60 3.88
CA PRO A 474 5.68 1.06 4.35
C PRO A 474 6.11 -0.15 3.54
N CYS A 475 7.39 -0.20 3.16
CA CYS A 475 8.00 -1.31 2.42
C CYS A 475 9.50 -1.44 2.68
N GLY A 476 10.12 -2.46 2.12
CA GLY A 476 11.58 -2.55 1.98
C GLY A 476 12.34 -3.20 3.13
N THR A 477 11.70 -3.56 4.23
CA THR A 477 12.35 -4.03 5.48
C THR A 477 12.90 -5.45 5.46
N CYS A 478 12.68 -6.19 4.38
CA CYS A 478 13.27 -7.49 4.09
C CYS A 478 13.66 -7.52 2.61
N LYS A 479 14.35 -6.48 2.13
CA LYS A 479 14.56 -6.24 0.70
C LYS A 479 15.13 -7.44 -0.04
N MET A 480 14.63 -7.68 -1.25
CA MET A 480 15.24 -8.63 -2.16
C MET A 480 16.48 -8.03 -2.81
N GLY A 481 17.44 -8.89 -3.13
CA GLY A 481 18.71 -8.53 -3.74
C GLY A 481 19.81 -9.50 -3.39
N TYR A 482 21.04 -9.10 -3.70
CA TYR A 482 22.24 -9.91 -3.47
C TYR A 482 23.40 -9.13 -2.83
N ASP A 483 23.14 -7.90 -2.40
CA ASP A 483 24.09 -7.11 -1.61
C ASP A 483 24.09 -7.55 -0.13
N GLU A 484 25.02 -7.01 0.67
CA GLU A 484 25.22 -7.37 2.08
C GLU A 484 24.00 -7.10 2.98
N MET A 485 23.10 -6.20 2.54
CA MET A 485 21.88 -5.83 3.26
C MET A 485 20.63 -6.49 2.67
N ALA A 486 20.77 -7.35 1.65
CA ALA A 486 19.66 -8.11 1.11
C ALA A 486 19.22 -9.20 2.09
N VAL A 487 17.91 -9.34 2.28
CA VAL A 487 17.32 -10.35 3.19
C VAL A 487 16.85 -11.56 2.41
N VAL A 488 16.34 -11.36 1.21
CA VAL A 488 15.82 -12.44 0.36
C VAL A 488 16.37 -12.35 -1.06
N ASP A 489 16.36 -13.49 -1.75
CA ASP A 489 16.64 -13.55 -3.18
C ASP A 489 15.45 -13.10 -4.02
N GLY A 490 15.59 -13.12 -5.36
CA GLY A 490 14.53 -12.75 -6.30
C GLY A 490 13.28 -13.64 -6.29
N GLU A 491 13.29 -14.76 -5.54
CA GLU A 491 12.13 -15.62 -5.33
C GLU A 491 11.62 -15.59 -3.87
N GLY A 492 12.09 -14.62 -3.10
CA GLY A 492 11.68 -14.42 -1.70
C GLY A 492 12.33 -15.38 -0.70
N ARG A 493 13.26 -16.24 -1.10
CA ARG A 493 13.95 -17.15 -0.17
C ARG A 493 14.90 -16.35 0.73
N VAL A 494 14.84 -16.60 2.02
CA VAL A 494 15.71 -15.91 2.99
C VAL A 494 17.14 -16.42 2.82
N HIS A 495 18.08 -15.49 2.61
CA HIS A 495 19.49 -15.84 2.44
C HIS A 495 20.05 -16.63 3.62
N GLY A 496 20.79 -17.69 3.32
CA GLY A 496 21.45 -18.54 4.33
C GLY A 496 20.53 -19.43 5.17
N LEU A 497 19.23 -19.47 4.85
CA LEU A 497 18.24 -20.32 5.50
C LEU A 497 17.51 -21.21 4.48
N GLU A 498 16.96 -22.32 4.95
CA GLU A 498 16.15 -23.24 4.18
C GLU A 498 14.69 -23.24 4.64
N GLY A 499 13.76 -23.54 3.73
CA GLY A 499 12.36 -23.72 4.06
C GLY A 499 11.65 -22.44 4.53
N LEU A 500 12.19 -21.26 4.18
CA LEU A 500 11.62 -19.96 4.58
C LEU A 500 11.66 -18.97 3.42
N ARG A 501 10.52 -18.34 3.16
CA ARG A 501 10.40 -17.16 2.27
C ARG A 501 9.71 -16.02 2.97
N VAL A 502 10.03 -14.80 2.52
CA VAL A 502 9.23 -13.59 2.80
C VAL A 502 8.55 -13.17 1.51
N VAL A 503 7.23 -12.99 1.56
CA VAL A 503 6.41 -12.67 0.38
C VAL A 503 5.38 -11.60 0.75
N ASP A 504 5.79 -10.35 0.73
CA ASP A 504 4.94 -9.16 0.96
C ASP A 504 5.69 -7.88 0.55
N ALA A 505 5.17 -6.71 0.91
CA ALA A 505 5.78 -5.42 0.57
C ALA A 505 7.17 -5.22 1.19
N SER A 506 7.56 -5.99 2.21
CA SER A 506 8.89 -5.87 2.81
C SER A 506 10.03 -6.24 1.88
N ILE A 507 9.77 -7.06 0.83
CA ILE A 507 10.82 -7.49 -0.10
C ILE A 507 11.14 -6.46 -1.18
N MET A 508 10.32 -5.42 -1.37
CA MET A 508 10.58 -4.38 -2.35
C MET A 508 11.94 -3.71 -2.07
N PRO A 509 12.91 -3.70 -3.02
CA PRO A 509 14.21 -3.08 -2.78
C PRO A 509 14.10 -1.55 -2.74
N GLN A 510 13.23 -1.00 -3.57
CA GLN A 510 12.85 0.41 -3.61
C GLN A 510 11.34 0.55 -3.69
N ILE A 511 10.81 1.58 -3.05
CA ILE A 511 9.39 1.92 -3.13
C ILE A 511 9.03 2.32 -4.57
N ILE A 512 7.84 1.93 -5.02
CA ILE A 512 7.34 2.22 -6.36
C ILE A 512 6.63 3.58 -6.42
N THR A 513 6.47 4.13 -7.60
CA THR A 513 5.75 5.38 -7.86
C THR A 513 4.24 5.13 -7.84
N GLY A 514 3.66 5.08 -6.63
CA GLY A 514 2.23 4.86 -6.42
C GLY A 514 1.89 3.97 -5.22
N ASN A 515 0.61 3.62 -5.12
CA ASN A 515 0.07 2.81 -4.03
C ASN A 515 0.58 1.37 -4.10
N LEU A 516 0.92 0.74 -2.97
CA LEU A 516 1.67 -0.52 -2.95
C LEU A 516 0.82 -1.79 -3.10
N ASN A 517 -0.51 -1.72 -2.96
CA ASN A 517 -1.34 -2.93 -2.83
C ASN A 517 -1.33 -3.80 -4.10
N ALA A 518 -1.46 -3.19 -5.29
CA ALA A 518 -1.43 -3.91 -6.57
C ALA A 518 -0.09 -4.64 -6.78
N THR A 519 1.02 -3.98 -6.48
CA THR A 519 2.36 -4.58 -6.59
C THR A 519 2.58 -5.67 -5.55
N THR A 520 2.06 -5.53 -4.33
CA THR A 520 2.11 -6.60 -3.31
C THR A 520 1.34 -7.85 -3.76
N ILE A 521 0.20 -7.68 -4.41
CA ILE A 521 -0.57 -8.78 -5.01
C ILE A 521 0.21 -9.42 -6.15
N MET A 522 0.79 -8.63 -7.03
CA MET A 522 1.64 -9.11 -8.14
C MET A 522 2.84 -9.91 -7.64
N ILE A 523 3.51 -9.46 -6.58
CA ILE A 523 4.58 -10.20 -5.90
C ILE A 523 4.06 -11.57 -5.44
N GLY A 524 2.89 -11.60 -4.80
CA GLY A 524 2.25 -12.84 -4.37
C GLY A 524 1.98 -13.80 -5.53
N GLU A 525 1.43 -13.32 -6.64
CA GLU A 525 1.16 -14.13 -7.85
C GLU A 525 2.43 -14.69 -8.48
N LYS A 526 3.45 -13.86 -8.62
CA LYS A 526 4.73 -14.25 -9.23
C LYS A 526 5.48 -15.28 -8.39
N ILE A 527 5.57 -15.05 -7.09
CA ILE A 527 6.25 -16.00 -6.18
C ILE A 527 5.42 -17.28 -5.97
N ALA A 528 4.07 -17.21 -6.02
CA ALA A 528 3.25 -18.41 -6.00
C ALA A 528 3.56 -19.38 -7.15
N ASP A 529 3.78 -18.86 -8.35
CA ASP A 529 4.17 -19.69 -9.50
C ASP A 529 5.57 -20.29 -9.29
N ALA A 530 6.53 -19.54 -8.74
CA ALA A 530 7.87 -20.04 -8.39
C ALA A 530 7.81 -21.15 -7.32
N ILE A 531 7.02 -20.99 -6.25
CA ILE A 531 6.84 -22.02 -5.21
C ILE A 531 6.24 -23.30 -5.79
N ARG A 532 5.33 -23.17 -6.77
CA ARG A 532 4.68 -24.31 -7.45
C ARG A 532 5.54 -24.96 -8.53
N GLY A 533 6.74 -24.45 -8.80
CA GLY A 533 7.62 -24.92 -9.88
C GLY A 533 7.01 -24.69 -11.27
N ARG A 534 6.17 -23.66 -11.43
CA ARG A 534 5.61 -23.30 -12.74
C ARG A 534 6.58 -22.42 -13.51
N GLU A 535 6.60 -22.58 -14.81
CA GLU A 535 7.31 -21.66 -15.69
C GLU A 535 6.75 -20.24 -15.52
N PRO A 536 7.61 -19.20 -15.49
CA PRO A 536 7.16 -17.82 -15.47
C PRO A 536 6.22 -17.51 -16.63
N LEU A 537 5.25 -16.64 -16.40
CA LEU A 537 4.37 -16.16 -17.47
C LEU A 537 5.19 -15.50 -18.58
N ALA A 538 4.76 -15.68 -19.83
CA ALA A 538 5.42 -15.10 -20.98
C ALA A 538 5.55 -13.58 -20.81
N LYS A 539 6.75 -13.07 -21.08
CA LYS A 539 7.05 -11.62 -21.04
C LYS A 539 6.09 -10.86 -21.96
N SER A 540 5.51 -9.76 -21.45
CA SER A 540 4.66 -8.86 -22.26
C SER A 540 5.47 -8.15 -23.34
N THR A 541 4.79 -7.79 -24.42
CA THR A 541 5.33 -6.94 -25.50
C THR A 541 4.68 -5.56 -25.53
N ALA A 542 3.87 -5.21 -24.52
CA ALA A 542 3.20 -3.92 -24.44
C ALA A 542 4.24 -2.78 -24.39
N ALA A 543 4.00 -1.74 -25.17
CA ALA A 543 4.81 -0.53 -25.11
C ALA A 543 4.51 0.24 -23.81
N TYR A 544 5.45 1.05 -23.31
CA TYR A 544 5.24 1.97 -22.21
C TYR A 544 6.02 3.26 -22.44
N TYR A 545 5.50 4.33 -21.85
CA TYR A 545 6.09 5.64 -22.00
C TYR A 545 7.36 5.79 -21.17
N VAL A 546 8.40 6.37 -21.81
CA VAL A 546 9.65 6.80 -21.17
C VAL A 546 9.90 8.24 -21.59
N ALA A 547 10.16 9.12 -20.65
CA ALA A 547 10.29 10.55 -20.94
C ALA A 547 11.46 10.90 -21.87
N ASN A 548 12.62 10.23 -21.75
CA ASN A 548 13.81 10.42 -22.60
C ASN A 548 14.16 11.90 -22.85
N GLY A 549 14.12 12.73 -21.79
CA GLY A 549 14.37 14.17 -21.89
C GLY A 549 13.20 14.99 -22.47
N ALA A 550 12.01 14.40 -22.62
CA ALA A 550 10.83 15.17 -23.00
C ALA A 550 10.53 16.26 -21.96
N PRO A 551 10.05 17.45 -22.38
CA PRO A 551 9.72 18.52 -21.44
C PRO A 551 8.62 18.05 -20.46
N VAL A 552 8.69 18.55 -19.23
CA VAL A 552 7.69 18.26 -18.18
C VAL A 552 6.33 18.84 -18.56
N ARG A 553 6.34 20.01 -19.17
CA ARG A 553 5.13 20.73 -19.63
C ARG A 553 5.11 20.77 -21.15
N ARG A 554 3.94 20.63 -21.73
CA ARG A 554 3.69 20.61 -23.18
C ARG A 554 2.80 21.77 -23.61
#